data_f7b7ef393dce121503f17681dfc9220b
#
_entry.id   f7b7ef393dce121503f17681dfc9220b
#
_cell.length_a   1.000
_cell.length_b   1.000
_cell.length_c   1.000
_cell.angle_alpha   90.00
_cell.angle_beta   90.00
_cell.angle_gamma   90.00
#
_symmetry.space_group_name_H-M   'P 1'
#
loop_
_entity.id
_entity.type
_entity.pdbx_description
1 polymer ?
#
loop_
_entity_poly.entity_id
_entity_poly.type
_entity_poly.pdbx_seq_one_letter_code
_entity_poly.pdbx_strand_id
1 'polypeptide(L)'
;MLLYRKRREPYVDHWKRTSGYKRCRTAIFENGAVAIDGTTIKKVGTLEEIKKEFPEAEFVDAKGGVIMPAFINTHEHIYSAMARGLSIKGYDPHGFLDILDGLWWTIDRHLTNEQTRQSARVTFIDSIKNGVTTVFDHHASFGQIKDSLFAIEDAAKEFGVRACLCYEVSDRDGMDKSREAVLENARWIKHALADDTDMFAGMMGMHAQFTISDETMEFAAAKQTR
;
A
#
# COMPACT_ATOMS: atom_id res chain seq x y z
N MET A 1 16.38 -1.20 20.23
CA MET A 1 15.33 -0.25 20.69
C MET A 1 14.24 -1.04 21.40
N LEU A 2 13.82 -0.59 22.57
CA LEU A 2 12.73 -1.19 23.35
C LEU A 2 11.54 -0.23 23.36
N LEU A 3 10.39 -0.66 22.89
CA LEU A 3 9.14 0.08 22.99
C LEU A 3 8.31 -0.47 24.15
N TYR A 4 7.85 0.39 25.03
CA TYR A 4 7.11 0.02 26.25
C TYR A 4 5.76 0.72 26.35
N ARG A 5 4.74 -0.02 26.85
CA ARG A 5 3.41 0.50 27.19
C ARG A 5 3.07 0.25 28.65
N LYS A 6 2.60 1.30 29.35
CA LYS A 6 1.94 1.21 30.65
C LYS A 6 0.45 1.54 30.50
N ARG A 7 -0.43 0.61 30.89
CA ARG A 7 -1.90 0.79 30.83
C ARG A 7 -2.44 1.47 32.09
N ARG A 8 -3.49 2.30 31.93
CA ARG A 8 -4.19 2.94 33.07
C ARG A 8 -5.52 2.27 33.45
N GLU A 9 -6.15 1.45 32.58
CA GLU A 9 -7.44 0.77 32.84
C GLU A 9 -7.58 -0.57 32.09
N PRO A 10 -8.33 -1.58 32.61
CA PRO A 10 -8.53 -2.85 31.91
C PRO A 10 -9.50 -2.73 30.73
N TYR A 11 -9.08 -3.16 29.57
CA TYR A 11 -9.94 -3.31 28.40
C TYR A 11 -10.54 -4.72 28.39
N VAL A 12 -11.87 -4.85 28.45
CA VAL A 12 -12.57 -6.13 28.38
C VAL A 12 -12.75 -6.51 26.92
N ASP A 13 -12.12 -7.60 26.51
CA ASP A 13 -12.21 -8.16 25.16
C ASP A 13 -13.57 -8.84 24.95
N HIS A 14 -14.43 -8.26 24.11
CA HIS A 14 -15.76 -8.75 23.77
C HIS A 14 -15.83 -9.34 22.35
N TRP A 15 -14.80 -10.02 21.87
CA TRP A 15 -14.88 -10.78 20.62
C TRP A 15 -15.07 -12.27 20.88
N LYS A 16 -16.33 -12.68 21.10
CA LYS A 16 -16.73 -14.10 21.09
C LYS A 16 -16.96 -14.58 19.66
N ARG A 17 -16.13 -15.56 19.29
CA ARG A 17 -16.33 -16.68 18.35
C ARG A 17 -17.34 -16.53 17.23
N THR A 18 -16.85 -16.57 15.99
CA THR A 18 -17.46 -17.40 14.92
C THR A 18 -16.38 -17.94 13.98
N SER A 19 -16.41 -19.28 13.84
CA SER A 19 -15.97 -20.16 12.76
C SER A 19 -14.57 -20.04 12.12
N GLY A 20 -13.77 -21.06 12.32
CA GLY A 20 -13.00 -21.75 11.26
C GLY A 20 -11.59 -21.29 10.95
N TYR A 21 -11.15 -20.11 11.33
CA TYR A 21 -9.75 -19.68 11.13
C TYR A 21 -8.86 -20.13 12.31
N LYS A 22 -7.67 -20.68 12.01
CA LYS A 22 -6.65 -20.95 13.03
C LYS A 22 -6.46 -19.67 13.85
N ARG A 23 -6.79 -19.75 15.14
CA ARG A 23 -6.63 -18.62 16.07
C ARG A 23 -5.17 -18.17 16.07
N CYS A 24 -4.89 -17.00 15.50
CA CYS A 24 -3.77 -16.23 16.01
C CYS A 24 -4.07 -15.93 17.48
N ARG A 25 -3.32 -16.54 18.39
CA ARG A 25 -3.36 -16.17 19.82
C ARG A 25 -2.73 -14.79 19.90
N THR A 26 -3.55 -13.76 19.86
CA THR A 26 -3.11 -12.40 20.14
C THR A 26 -2.84 -12.34 21.64
N ALA A 27 -1.59 -12.43 22.04
CA ALA A 27 -1.22 -12.16 23.43
C ALA A 27 -1.27 -10.64 23.65
N ILE A 28 -2.04 -10.21 24.64
CA ILE A 28 -2.05 -8.83 25.10
C ILE A 28 -1.20 -8.75 26.37
N PHE A 29 -0.16 -7.91 26.32
CA PHE A 29 0.71 -7.65 27.47
C PHE A 29 0.36 -6.28 28.05
N GLU A 30 -0.12 -6.22 29.28
CA GLU A 30 -0.53 -4.95 29.93
C GLU A 30 0.65 -4.01 30.19
N ASN A 31 1.78 -4.52 30.61
CA ASN A 31 3.06 -3.80 30.68
C ASN A 31 3.99 -4.42 29.64
N GLY A 32 3.57 -4.37 28.36
CA GLY A 32 4.28 -5.01 27.29
C GLY A 32 5.43 -4.19 26.73
N ALA A 33 6.40 -4.87 26.15
CA ALA A 33 7.48 -4.27 25.37
C ALA A 33 7.78 -5.09 24.12
N VAL A 34 8.39 -4.44 23.13
CA VAL A 34 8.86 -5.04 21.88
C VAL A 34 10.35 -4.75 21.76
N ALA A 35 11.15 -5.80 21.61
CA ALA A 35 12.57 -5.69 21.29
C ALA A 35 12.75 -5.70 19.77
N ILE A 36 13.47 -4.72 19.24
CA ILE A 36 13.70 -4.54 17.81
C ILE A 36 15.20 -4.44 17.55
N ASP A 37 15.66 -5.13 16.52
CA ASP A 37 17.03 -5.06 16.03
C ASP A 37 16.99 -4.74 14.53
N GLY A 38 17.44 -3.55 14.17
CA GLY A 38 17.27 -3.00 12.83
C GLY A 38 15.79 -2.94 12.42
N THR A 39 15.40 -3.73 11.43
CA THR A 39 14.02 -3.84 10.92
C THR A 39 13.27 -5.07 11.45
N THR A 40 13.89 -5.85 12.34
CA THR A 40 13.36 -7.15 12.81
C THR A 40 12.86 -7.07 14.23
N ILE A 41 11.60 -7.50 14.46
CA ILE A 41 11.08 -7.74 15.80
C ILE A 41 11.73 -9.02 16.36
N LYS A 42 12.55 -8.90 17.40
CA LYS A 42 13.22 -10.03 18.06
C LYS A 42 12.32 -10.72 19.07
N LYS A 43 11.59 -9.92 19.85
CA LYS A 43 10.71 -10.45 20.90
C LYS A 43 9.61 -9.48 21.28
N VAL A 44 8.48 -10.04 21.65
CA VAL A 44 7.35 -9.35 22.29
C VAL A 44 7.07 -10.03 23.61
N GLY A 45 6.91 -9.28 24.70
CA GLY A 45 6.70 -9.83 26.02
C GLY A 45 6.43 -8.77 27.07
N THR A 46 6.54 -9.14 28.34
CA THR A 46 6.48 -8.15 29.43
C THR A 46 7.72 -7.27 29.42
N LEU A 47 7.59 -6.04 29.90
CA LEU A 47 8.75 -5.13 30.00
C LEU A 47 9.91 -5.73 30.82
N GLU A 48 9.59 -6.44 31.90
CA GLU A 48 10.57 -7.07 32.78
C GLU A 48 11.36 -8.15 32.04
N GLU A 49 10.67 -9.05 31.34
CA GLU A 49 11.31 -10.10 30.54
C GLU A 49 12.21 -9.52 29.45
N ILE A 50 11.70 -8.51 28.74
CA ILE A 50 12.44 -7.90 27.62
C ILE A 50 13.67 -7.15 28.14
N LYS A 51 13.57 -6.36 29.23
CA LYS A 51 14.72 -5.69 29.83
C LYS A 51 15.78 -6.64 30.35
N LYS A 52 15.37 -7.79 30.90
CA LYS A 52 16.29 -8.82 31.37
C LYS A 52 17.08 -9.47 30.23
N GLU A 53 16.42 -9.69 29.10
CA GLU A 53 17.03 -10.35 27.95
C GLU A 53 17.87 -9.41 27.08
N PHE A 54 17.48 -8.13 27.03
CA PHE A 54 18.13 -7.10 26.21
C PHE A 54 18.54 -5.88 27.08
N PRO A 55 19.46 -6.07 28.06
CA PRO A 55 19.78 -5.03 29.05
C PRO A 55 20.46 -3.78 28.44
N GLU A 56 21.16 -3.96 27.31
CA GLU A 56 21.89 -2.87 26.62
C GLU A 56 21.07 -2.18 25.54
N ALA A 57 19.79 -2.57 25.35
CA ALA A 57 18.96 -1.97 24.31
C ALA A 57 18.53 -0.55 24.70
N GLU A 58 18.59 0.37 23.76
CA GLU A 58 18.00 1.70 23.90
C GLU A 58 16.50 1.58 24.21
N PHE A 59 16.05 2.29 25.22
CA PHE A 59 14.67 2.24 25.69
C PHE A 59 13.88 3.47 25.21
N VAL A 60 12.76 3.21 24.52
CA VAL A 60 11.79 4.24 24.14
C VAL A 60 10.47 4.00 24.86
N ASP A 61 10.04 4.95 25.68
CA ASP A 61 8.77 4.88 26.40
C ASP A 61 7.60 5.28 25.48
N ALA A 62 6.67 4.38 25.26
CA ALA A 62 5.42 4.64 24.52
C ALA A 62 4.40 5.49 25.32
N LYS A 63 4.75 5.97 26.52
CA LYS A 63 3.97 6.89 27.37
C LYS A 63 2.51 6.43 27.59
N GLY A 64 2.33 5.13 27.76
CA GLY A 64 1.00 4.51 27.92
C GLY A 64 0.24 4.29 26.60
N GLY A 65 0.85 4.58 25.46
CA GLY A 65 0.30 4.27 24.15
C GLY A 65 0.22 2.77 23.86
N VAL A 66 -0.58 2.39 22.86
CA VAL A 66 -0.66 1.00 22.38
C VAL A 66 0.49 0.73 21.42
N ILE A 67 1.23 -0.35 21.65
CA ILE A 67 2.18 -0.90 20.68
C ILE A 67 1.46 -2.04 19.95
N MET A 68 1.30 -1.94 18.64
CA MET A 68 0.62 -2.91 17.82
C MET A 68 1.26 -2.95 16.43
N PRO A 69 1.04 -4.03 15.63
CA PRO A 69 1.41 -4.01 14.22
C PRO A 69 0.80 -2.80 13.52
N ALA A 70 1.55 -2.19 12.62
CA ALA A 70 1.06 -1.08 11.82
C ALA A 70 -0.09 -1.50 10.89
N PHE A 71 -0.87 -0.52 10.42
CA PHE A 71 -1.94 -0.77 9.47
C PHE A 71 -1.39 -1.06 8.07
N ILE A 72 -2.15 -1.88 7.35
CA ILE A 72 -1.95 -2.18 5.94
C ILE A 72 -3.14 -1.60 5.19
N ASN A 73 -2.88 -0.65 4.28
CA ASN A 73 -3.89 -0.17 3.35
C ASN A 73 -3.92 -1.08 2.12
N THR A 74 -4.97 -1.89 1.99
CA THR A 74 -5.09 -2.88 0.92
C THR A 74 -5.84 -2.37 -0.31
N HIS A 75 -6.27 -1.10 -0.34
CA HIS A 75 -6.96 -0.49 -1.47
C HIS A 75 -6.59 0.99 -1.55
N GLU A 76 -5.71 1.32 -2.48
CA GLU A 76 -5.26 2.69 -2.72
C GLU A 76 -5.23 2.99 -4.22
N HIS A 77 -5.40 4.26 -4.54
CA HIS A 77 -5.24 4.83 -5.87
C HIS A 77 -4.37 6.08 -5.78
N ILE A 78 -3.06 5.86 -5.68
CA ILE A 78 -2.05 6.91 -5.45
C ILE A 78 -2.20 8.07 -6.43
N TYR A 79 -2.50 7.77 -7.70
CA TYR A 79 -2.64 8.80 -8.74
C TYR A 79 -3.70 9.88 -8.40
N SER A 80 -4.67 9.54 -7.58
CA SER A 80 -5.79 10.42 -7.22
C SER A 80 -5.49 11.37 -6.05
N ALA A 81 -4.36 11.26 -5.39
CA ALA A 81 -4.06 12.00 -4.16
C ALA A 81 -4.15 13.53 -4.33
N MET A 82 -3.74 14.03 -5.50
CA MET A 82 -3.78 15.45 -5.82
C MET A 82 -5.16 15.94 -6.31
N ALA A 83 -6.12 15.03 -6.51
CA ALA A 83 -7.48 15.37 -6.91
C ALA A 83 -8.38 15.79 -5.75
N ARG A 84 -7.91 15.71 -4.52
CA ARG A 84 -8.67 16.08 -3.32
C ARG A 84 -9.09 17.56 -3.39
N GLY A 85 -10.40 17.79 -3.42
CA GLY A 85 -10.96 19.14 -3.54
C GLY A 85 -10.97 19.72 -4.97
N LEU A 86 -10.58 18.93 -5.98
CA LEU A 86 -10.66 19.36 -7.38
C LEU A 86 -12.12 19.57 -7.79
N SER A 87 -12.39 20.71 -8.44
CA SER A 87 -13.67 21.00 -9.07
C SER A 87 -13.46 21.16 -10.57
N ILE A 88 -14.17 20.35 -11.36
CA ILE A 88 -14.13 20.41 -12.82
C ILE A 88 -15.33 21.21 -13.29
N LYS A 89 -15.08 22.29 -14.03
CA LYS A 89 -16.14 23.16 -14.54
C LYS A 89 -17.03 22.41 -15.53
N GLY A 90 -18.36 22.46 -15.29
CA GLY A 90 -19.34 21.79 -16.15
C GLY A 90 -19.44 20.27 -15.96
N TYR A 91 -18.77 19.72 -14.95
CA TYR A 91 -18.87 18.30 -14.60
C TYR A 91 -20.15 18.06 -13.78
N ASP A 92 -21.08 17.31 -14.34
CA ASP A 92 -22.37 16.94 -13.75
C ASP A 92 -22.67 15.46 -14.03
N PRO A 93 -22.07 14.53 -13.27
CA PRO A 93 -22.20 13.09 -13.54
C PRO A 93 -23.59 12.58 -13.14
N HIS A 94 -24.20 11.78 -14.00
CA HIS A 94 -25.46 11.09 -13.76
C HIS A 94 -25.31 9.61 -13.45
N GLY A 95 -24.09 9.07 -13.59
CA GLY A 95 -23.77 7.66 -13.34
C GLY A 95 -22.29 7.39 -13.10
N PHE A 96 -21.98 6.13 -12.79
CA PHE A 96 -20.61 5.72 -12.47
C PHE A 96 -19.65 5.90 -13.67
N LEU A 97 -20.11 5.61 -14.87
CA LEU A 97 -19.27 5.79 -16.08
C LEU A 97 -18.95 7.28 -16.32
N ASP A 98 -19.88 8.19 -16.02
CA ASP A 98 -19.64 9.63 -16.14
C ASP A 98 -18.56 10.08 -15.12
N ILE A 99 -18.55 9.45 -13.94
CA ILE A 99 -17.52 9.72 -12.93
C ILE A 99 -16.16 9.21 -13.43
N LEU A 100 -16.10 8.04 -14.03
CA LEU A 100 -14.86 7.51 -14.58
C LEU A 100 -14.34 8.41 -15.71
N ASP A 101 -15.13 8.65 -16.75
CA ASP A 101 -14.68 9.38 -17.95
C ASP A 101 -14.44 10.87 -17.65
N GLY A 102 -15.38 11.51 -16.99
CA GLY A 102 -15.33 12.96 -16.74
C GLY A 102 -14.35 13.39 -15.65
N LEU A 103 -13.97 12.51 -14.72
CA LEU A 103 -13.06 12.82 -13.62
C LEU A 103 -11.80 11.97 -13.65
N TRP A 104 -11.88 10.68 -13.34
CA TRP A 104 -10.71 9.87 -13.08
C TRP A 104 -9.86 9.61 -14.32
N TRP A 105 -10.47 9.26 -15.44
CA TRP A 105 -9.79 9.05 -16.72
C TRP A 105 -9.31 10.36 -17.34
N THR A 106 -9.97 11.48 -17.03
CA THR A 106 -9.46 12.81 -17.42
C THR A 106 -8.19 13.15 -16.65
N ILE A 107 -8.13 12.88 -15.34
CA ILE A 107 -6.95 13.14 -14.52
C ILE A 107 -5.79 12.27 -14.99
N ASP A 108 -5.99 10.96 -15.07
CA ASP A 108 -4.92 10.01 -15.35
C ASP A 108 -4.31 10.14 -16.74
N ARG A 109 -5.10 10.56 -17.76
CA ARG A 109 -4.61 10.88 -19.10
C ARG A 109 -3.64 12.07 -19.14
N HIS A 110 -3.60 12.90 -18.10
CA HIS A 110 -2.74 14.08 -18.04
C HIS A 110 -1.56 13.90 -17.07
N LEU A 111 -1.50 12.80 -16.31
CA LEU A 111 -0.43 12.59 -15.36
C LEU A 111 0.89 12.24 -16.03
N THR A 112 1.94 12.91 -15.56
CA THR A 112 3.33 12.56 -15.83
C THR A 112 3.92 11.76 -14.67
N ASN A 113 5.07 11.11 -14.88
CA ASN A 113 5.77 10.37 -13.82
C ASN A 113 6.18 11.28 -12.65
N GLU A 114 6.51 12.54 -12.91
CA GLU A 114 6.81 13.49 -11.83
C GLU A 114 5.57 13.78 -10.98
N GLN A 115 4.40 13.99 -11.60
CA GLN A 115 3.14 14.19 -10.88
C GLN A 115 2.72 12.94 -10.12
N THR A 116 2.90 11.75 -10.71
CA THR A 116 2.70 10.45 -10.04
C THR A 116 3.58 10.34 -8.81
N ARG A 117 4.86 10.70 -8.90
CA ARG A 117 5.78 10.72 -7.77
C ARG A 117 5.33 11.68 -6.67
N GLN A 118 4.87 12.89 -7.02
CA GLN A 118 4.35 13.85 -6.04
C GLN A 118 3.06 13.34 -5.36
N SER A 119 2.16 12.71 -6.11
CA SER A 119 0.96 12.06 -5.55
C SER A 119 1.35 10.96 -4.55
N ALA A 120 2.35 10.14 -4.89
CA ALA A 120 2.88 9.11 -4.01
C ALA A 120 3.46 9.70 -2.71
N ARG A 121 4.21 10.78 -2.79
CA ARG A 121 4.73 11.50 -1.61
C ARG A 121 3.62 11.93 -0.66
N VAL A 122 2.56 12.54 -1.19
CA VAL A 122 1.41 12.98 -0.39
C VAL A 122 0.73 11.78 0.27
N THR A 123 0.47 10.72 -0.48
CA THR A 123 -0.15 9.48 0.04
C THR A 123 0.71 8.85 1.14
N PHE A 124 2.02 8.75 0.96
CA PHE A 124 2.90 8.13 1.95
C PHE A 124 3.05 8.98 3.22
N ILE A 125 3.09 10.31 3.11
CA ILE A 125 3.05 11.20 4.28
C ILE A 125 1.77 10.98 5.07
N ASP A 126 0.59 10.97 4.41
CA ASP A 126 -0.68 10.72 5.07
C ASP A 126 -0.74 9.31 5.67
N SER A 127 -0.23 8.30 4.97
CA SER A 127 -0.12 6.92 5.44
C SER A 127 0.67 6.84 6.75
N ILE A 128 1.88 7.39 6.79
CA ILE A 128 2.75 7.38 7.97
C ILE A 128 2.07 8.09 9.15
N LYS A 129 1.46 9.26 8.92
CA LYS A 129 0.76 10.03 9.95
C LYS A 129 -0.42 9.27 10.56
N ASN A 130 -1.00 8.32 9.82
CA ASN A 130 -2.11 7.46 10.27
C ASN A 130 -1.67 6.05 10.66
N GLY A 131 -0.37 5.77 10.76
CA GLY A 131 0.16 4.48 11.19
C GLY A 131 0.08 3.37 10.14
N VAL A 132 -0.09 3.72 8.88
CA VAL A 132 -0.04 2.80 7.73
C VAL A 132 1.41 2.68 7.28
N THR A 133 1.93 1.45 7.21
CA THR A 133 3.32 1.17 6.78
C THR A 133 3.40 0.32 5.52
N THR A 134 2.28 -0.18 5.05
CA THR A 134 2.21 -1.00 3.83
C THR A 134 0.99 -0.56 3.02
N VAL A 135 1.19 -0.29 1.73
CA VAL A 135 0.16 0.18 0.81
C VAL A 135 0.08 -0.77 -0.38
N PHE A 136 -1.13 -1.17 -0.74
CA PHE A 136 -1.44 -1.86 -1.99
C PHE A 136 -2.09 -0.84 -2.93
N ASP A 137 -1.39 -0.49 -4.00
CA ASP A 137 -1.83 0.53 -4.95
C ASP A 137 -2.23 -0.06 -6.29
N HIS A 138 -3.35 0.39 -6.81
CA HIS A 138 -3.81 0.16 -8.17
C HIS A 138 -3.69 1.48 -8.94
N HIS A 139 -2.57 1.65 -9.62
CA HIS A 139 -2.15 2.90 -10.26
C HIS A 139 -2.70 3.07 -11.66
N ALA A 140 -3.06 4.28 -12.02
CA ALA A 140 -3.41 4.69 -13.38
C ALA A 140 -2.76 6.04 -13.74
N SER A 141 -2.11 6.10 -14.89
CA SER A 141 -1.49 7.31 -15.46
C SER A 141 -1.33 7.16 -16.97
N PHE A 142 -2.47 7.11 -17.70
CA PHE A 142 -2.47 6.86 -19.14
C PHE A 142 -1.77 7.96 -19.96
N GLY A 143 -1.50 9.13 -19.37
CA GLY A 143 -0.62 10.15 -19.95
C GLY A 143 0.83 9.70 -20.06
N GLN A 144 1.33 8.95 -19.05
CA GLN A 144 2.68 8.39 -19.05
C GLN A 144 2.68 7.06 -18.26
N ILE A 145 2.51 5.94 -18.99
CA ILE A 145 2.43 4.59 -18.40
C ILE A 145 3.81 4.10 -17.99
N LYS A 146 4.74 4.14 -18.95
CA LYS A 146 6.10 3.62 -18.75
C LYS A 146 6.79 4.32 -17.59
N ASP A 147 7.38 3.53 -16.71
CA ASP A 147 8.15 3.95 -15.52
C ASP A 147 7.30 4.61 -14.41
N SER A 148 5.97 4.59 -14.51
CA SER A 148 5.09 5.17 -13.50
C SER A 148 5.14 4.44 -12.16
N LEU A 149 5.21 3.10 -12.16
CA LEU A 149 5.36 2.30 -10.94
C LEU A 149 6.73 2.52 -10.28
N PHE A 150 7.77 2.77 -11.07
CA PHE A 150 9.11 3.12 -10.57
C PHE A 150 9.15 4.52 -9.97
N ALA A 151 8.36 5.46 -10.49
CA ALA A 151 8.21 6.79 -9.88
C ALA A 151 7.54 6.71 -8.48
N ILE A 152 6.62 5.76 -8.28
CA ILE A 152 6.03 5.48 -6.97
C ILE A 152 7.06 4.81 -6.05
N GLU A 153 7.85 3.87 -6.56
CA GLU A 153 8.94 3.22 -5.82
C GLU A 153 9.93 4.25 -5.25
N ASP A 154 10.33 5.22 -6.06
CA ASP A 154 11.25 6.28 -5.62
C ASP A 154 10.71 7.03 -4.40
N ALA A 155 9.42 7.38 -4.41
CA ALA A 155 8.77 8.01 -3.27
C ALA A 155 8.65 7.03 -2.07
N ALA A 156 8.33 5.76 -2.32
CA ALA A 156 8.23 4.76 -1.26
C ALA A 156 9.58 4.56 -0.54
N LYS A 157 10.69 4.53 -1.29
CA LYS A 157 12.06 4.48 -0.75
C LYS A 157 12.39 5.71 0.09
N GLU A 158 11.99 6.90 -0.37
CA GLU A 158 12.22 8.17 0.33
C GLU A 158 11.57 8.16 1.73
N PHE A 159 10.36 7.60 1.84
CA PHE A 159 9.58 7.58 3.09
C PHE A 159 9.68 6.28 3.89
N GLY A 160 10.31 5.23 3.35
CA GLY A 160 10.43 3.94 4.01
C GLY A 160 9.09 3.20 4.15
N VAL A 161 8.17 3.34 3.17
CA VAL A 161 6.87 2.68 3.15
C VAL A 161 6.92 1.45 2.25
N ARG A 162 6.40 0.31 2.73
CA ARG A 162 6.23 -0.87 1.88
C ARG A 162 5.13 -0.65 0.86
N ALA A 163 5.37 -1.07 -0.38
CA ALA A 163 4.40 -0.93 -1.44
C ALA A 163 4.25 -2.21 -2.27
N CYS A 164 3.01 -2.66 -2.42
CA CYS A 164 2.64 -3.64 -3.43
C CYS A 164 1.92 -2.88 -4.55
N LEU A 165 2.56 -2.79 -5.71
CA LEU A 165 2.10 -1.94 -6.81
C LEU A 165 1.58 -2.78 -7.98
N CYS A 166 0.55 -2.27 -8.63
CA CYS A 166 0.15 -2.71 -9.95
C CYS A 166 -0.35 -1.52 -10.78
N TYR A 167 -0.25 -1.67 -12.10
CA TYR A 167 -0.76 -0.70 -13.06
C TYR A 167 -2.11 -1.14 -13.60
N GLU A 168 -3.05 -0.22 -13.73
CA GLU A 168 -4.37 -0.45 -14.32
C GLU A 168 -4.27 -0.83 -15.80
N VAL A 169 -4.57 -2.08 -16.15
CA VAL A 169 -4.75 -2.51 -17.53
C VAL A 169 -6.20 -2.28 -17.95
N SER A 170 -6.40 -1.57 -19.04
CA SER A 170 -7.72 -1.26 -19.59
C SER A 170 -7.62 -0.95 -21.08
N ASP A 171 -8.62 -1.36 -21.88
CA ASP A 171 -8.68 -1.13 -23.33
C ASP A 171 -9.31 0.24 -23.68
N ARG A 172 -9.67 1.04 -22.70
CA ARG A 172 -10.39 2.31 -22.87
C ARG A 172 -9.68 3.34 -23.76
N ASP A 173 -8.36 3.30 -23.82
CA ASP A 173 -7.54 4.17 -24.67
C ASP A 173 -6.81 3.39 -25.78
N GLY A 174 -7.33 2.21 -26.13
CA GLY A 174 -6.88 1.35 -27.23
C GLY A 174 -5.85 0.30 -26.83
N MET A 175 -5.70 -0.69 -27.70
CA MET A 175 -4.89 -1.89 -27.46
C MET A 175 -3.40 -1.61 -27.23
N ASP A 176 -2.85 -0.56 -27.85
CA ASP A 176 -1.43 -0.21 -27.65
C ASP A 176 -1.18 0.25 -26.22
N LYS A 177 -2.10 1.04 -25.64
CA LYS A 177 -2.04 1.46 -24.25
C LYS A 177 -2.23 0.29 -23.28
N SER A 178 -3.15 -0.64 -23.60
CA SER A 178 -3.34 -1.85 -22.81
C SER A 178 -2.08 -2.71 -22.77
N ARG A 179 -1.43 -2.89 -23.93
CA ARG A 179 -0.18 -3.64 -24.01
C ARG A 179 0.96 -2.96 -23.25
N GLU A 180 1.07 -1.62 -23.34
CA GLU A 180 2.04 -0.84 -22.57
C GLU A 180 1.82 -1.04 -21.07
N ALA A 181 0.56 -1.00 -20.59
CA ALA A 181 0.17 -1.21 -19.20
C ALA A 181 0.50 -2.63 -18.70
N VAL A 182 0.23 -3.66 -19.50
CA VAL A 182 0.63 -5.04 -19.20
C VAL A 182 2.15 -5.17 -19.08
N LEU A 183 2.90 -4.55 -19.98
CA LEU A 183 4.36 -4.58 -19.95
C LEU A 183 4.93 -3.81 -18.76
N GLU A 184 4.31 -2.72 -18.34
CA GLU A 184 4.71 -2.00 -17.13
C GLU A 184 4.53 -2.88 -15.88
N ASN A 185 3.38 -3.56 -15.74
CA ASN A 185 3.18 -4.55 -14.67
C ASN A 185 4.25 -5.65 -14.71
N ALA A 186 4.51 -6.23 -15.87
CA ALA A 186 5.48 -7.32 -16.00
C ALA A 186 6.90 -6.88 -15.63
N ARG A 187 7.31 -5.67 -16.04
CA ARG A 187 8.60 -5.07 -15.65
C ARG A 187 8.68 -4.86 -14.15
N TRP A 188 7.61 -4.30 -13.56
CA TRP A 188 7.53 -4.06 -12.14
C TRP A 188 7.57 -5.36 -11.33
N ILE A 189 6.76 -6.36 -11.68
CA ILE A 189 6.75 -7.66 -11.01
C ILE A 189 8.16 -8.27 -11.02
N LYS A 190 8.83 -8.27 -12.18
CA LYS A 190 10.19 -8.79 -12.28
C LYS A 190 11.19 -8.02 -11.40
N HIS A 191 11.06 -6.71 -11.33
CA HIS A 191 11.89 -5.84 -10.49
C HIS A 191 11.64 -6.13 -9.00
N ALA A 192 10.37 -6.16 -8.57
CA ALA A 192 9.99 -6.42 -7.19
C ALA A 192 10.36 -7.84 -6.72
N LEU A 193 10.33 -8.85 -7.60
CA LEU A 193 10.80 -10.21 -7.28
C LEU A 193 12.32 -10.29 -7.07
N ALA A 194 13.08 -9.35 -7.61
CA ALA A 194 14.54 -9.26 -7.42
C ALA A 194 14.92 -8.40 -6.21
N ASP A 195 13.96 -7.73 -5.58
CA ASP A 195 14.17 -6.95 -4.36
C ASP A 195 14.36 -7.87 -3.14
N ASP A 196 15.46 -7.71 -2.44
CA ASP A 196 15.81 -8.47 -1.23
C ASP A 196 15.51 -7.70 0.06
N THR A 197 14.94 -6.50 -0.04
CA THR A 197 14.64 -5.63 1.10
C THR A 197 13.31 -5.92 1.77
N ASP A 198 12.44 -6.76 1.17
CA ASP A 198 11.05 -6.99 1.60
C ASP A 198 10.18 -5.71 1.62
N MET A 199 10.59 -4.71 0.82
CA MET A 199 9.88 -3.44 0.74
C MET A 199 8.88 -3.41 -0.42
N PHE A 200 9.08 -4.21 -1.46
CA PHE A 200 8.32 -4.12 -2.69
C PHE A 200 7.73 -5.45 -3.13
N ALA A 201 6.50 -5.39 -3.61
CA ALA A 201 5.81 -6.49 -4.27
C ALA A 201 5.08 -5.98 -5.51
N GLY A 202 4.72 -6.89 -6.42
CA GLY A 202 4.00 -6.54 -7.63
C GLY A 202 2.86 -7.50 -7.94
N MET A 203 1.82 -6.98 -8.56
CA MET A 203 0.69 -7.75 -9.08
C MET A 203 0.42 -7.34 -10.53
N MET A 204 -0.30 -8.19 -11.27
CA MET A 204 -0.88 -7.81 -12.55
C MET A 204 -2.20 -7.08 -12.28
N GLY A 205 -2.21 -5.75 -12.46
CA GLY A 205 -3.39 -4.91 -12.25
C GLY A 205 -4.34 -4.99 -13.44
N MET A 206 -5.63 -5.17 -13.17
CA MET A 206 -6.66 -5.22 -14.19
C MET A 206 -7.81 -4.31 -13.75
N HIS A 207 -8.29 -3.45 -14.64
CA HIS A 207 -9.50 -2.66 -14.38
C HIS A 207 -10.77 -3.53 -14.39
N ALA A 208 -11.92 -2.90 -14.30
CA ALA A 208 -13.20 -3.60 -14.32
C ALA A 208 -13.38 -4.42 -15.61
N GLN A 209 -13.99 -5.60 -15.49
CA GLN A 209 -14.14 -6.57 -16.58
C GLN A 209 -14.70 -5.97 -17.88
N PHE A 210 -15.64 -5.02 -17.78
CA PHE A 210 -16.28 -4.40 -18.95
C PHE A 210 -15.35 -3.45 -19.73
N THR A 211 -14.14 -3.20 -19.25
CA THR A 211 -13.13 -2.36 -19.92
C THR A 211 -11.96 -3.16 -20.48
N ILE A 212 -12.04 -4.48 -20.48
CA ILE A 212 -10.94 -5.38 -20.83
C ILE A 212 -11.48 -6.46 -21.77
N SER A 213 -10.83 -6.64 -22.92
CA SER A 213 -11.10 -7.71 -23.86
C SER A 213 -10.44 -9.03 -23.47
N ASP A 214 -10.92 -10.14 -24.04
CA ASP A 214 -10.30 -11.45 -23.87
C ASP A 214 -8.85 -11.45 -24.37
N GLU A 215 -8.56 -10.76 -25.48
CA GLU A 215 -7.20 -10.61 -26.01
C GLU A 215 -6.26 -9.98 -24.99
N THR A 216 -6.69 -8.91 -24.34
CA THR A 216 -5.90 -8.24 -23.30
C THR A 216 -5.71 -9.12 -22.08
N MET A 217 -6.73 -9.86 -21.65
CA MET A 217 -6.63 -10.81 -20.55
C MET A 217 -5.63 -11.94 -20.84
N GLU A 218 -5.70 -12.54 -22.04
CA GLU A 218 -4.76 -13.58 -22.47
C GLU A 218 -3.32 -13.06 -22.55
N PHE A 219 -3.13 -11.84 -23.07
CA PHE A 219 -1.83 -11.21 -23.12
C PHE A 219 -1.26 -10.94 -21.71
N ALA A 220 -2.08 -10.43 -20.80
CA ALA A 220 -1.69 -10.20 -19.41
C ALA A 220 -1.30 -11.51 -18.70
N ALA A 221 -2.11 -12.56 -18.85
CA ALA A 221 -1.82 -13.89 -18.31
C ALA A 221 -0.49 -14.47 -18.84
N ALA A 222 -0.21 -14.30 -20.12
CA ALA A 222 1.05 -14.74 -20.73
C ALA A 222 2.28 -13.96 -20.23
N LYS A 223 2.10 -12.73 -19.75
CA LYS A 223 3.18 -11.88 -19.23
C LYS A 223 3.37 -11.95 -17.71
N GLN A 224 2.41 -12.54 -17.00
CA GLN A 224 2.56 -12.78 -15.57
C GLN A 224 3.67 -13.81 -15.35
N THR A 225 4.82 -13.36 -14.85
CA THR A 225 5.91 -14.25 -14.41
C THR A 225 5.49 -14.98 -13.15
N ARG A 226 5.67 -16.31 -13.15
CA ARG A 226 5.51 -17.17 -11.96
C ARG A 226 6.76 -17.10 -11.10
#